data_373e38afd2d8130429fd5230511d543a
#
_entry.id   373e38afd2d8130429fd5230511d543a
#
_cell.length_a   1.000
_cell.length_b   1.000
_cell.length_c   1.000
_cell.angle_alpha   90.00
_cell.angle_beta   90.00
_cell.angle_gamma   90.00
#
_symmetry.space_group_name_H-M   'P 1'
#
loop_
_entity.id
_entity.type
_entity.pdbx_description
1 polymer ?
#
loop_
_entity_poly.entity_id
_entity_poly.type
_entity_poly.pdbx_seq_one_letter_code
_entity_poly.pdbx_strand_id
1 'polypeptide(L)'
;MIDRSVPEPRKGDELFKSDVDWWHNTVLTNLDNGWGLYAEGYKSAADFLVEHVKDARPGPRFLVFPIVFLYRQYIELRLKEIIRDGNRLLDSPEGFPHHHALDELWRQCRRILERVWPEGPAEHLDAVEECIRQFSQVDPTSTAFR
;
A
#
# COMPACT_ATOMS: atom_id res chain seq x y z
N MET A 1 6.71 31.57 14.77
CA MET A 1 6.17 30.49 15.61
C MET A 1 4.78 30.21 15.04
N ILE A 2 4.63 29.11 14.31
CA ILE A 2 3.33 28.74 13.74
C ILE A 2 2.49 28.19 14.91
N ASP A 3 1.38 28.84 15.18
CA ASP A 3 0.40 28.36 16.16
C ASP A 3 -0.11 26.97 15.65
N ARG A 4 0.23 25.91 16.39
CA ARG A 4 -0.19 24.53 16.11
C ARG A 4 -1.42 24.11 16.90
N SER A 5 -2.20 25.08 17.41
CA SER A 5 -3.46 24.75 18.06
C SER A 5 -4.43 24.19 17.01
N VAL A 6 -4.64 22.90 17.06
CA VAL A 6 -5.71 22.26 16.27
C VAL A 6 -7.03 22.71 16.91
N PRO A 7 -7.96 23.33 16.18
CA PRO A 7 -9.25 23.75 16.74
C PRO A 7 -10.03 22.53 17.25
N GLU A 8 -10.69 22.67 18.39
CA GLU A 8 -11.54 21.61 18.90
C GLU A 8 -12.72 21.34 17.96
N PRO A 9 -13.03 20.07 17.66
CA PRO A 9 -14.12 19.72 16.76
C PRO A 9 -15.47 20.14 17.35
N ARG A 10 -16.35 20.66 16.51
CA ARG A 10 -17.70 21.10 16.88
C ARG A 10 -18.75 20.29 16.13
N LYS A 11 -19.94 20.16 16.75
CA LYS A 11 -21.08 19.52 16.07
C LYS A 11 -21.44 20.30 14.80
N GLY A 12 -21.38 19.65 13.66
CA GLY A 12 -21.64 20.25 12.34
C GLY A 12 -20.37 20.57 11.55
N ASP A 13 -19.18 20.36 12.11
CA ASP A 13 -17.94 20.44 11.33
C ASP A 13 -17.92 19.37 10.25
N GLU A 14 -17.54 19.77 9.04
CA GLU A 14 -17.35 18.86 7.92
C GLU A 14 -15.89 18.49 7.82
N LEU A 15 -15.59 17.20 8.00
CA LEU A 15 -14.22 16.67 7.94
C LEU A 15 -13.64 16.73 6.52
N PHE A 16 -14.49 16.52 5.50
CA PHE A 16 -14.10 16.52 4.09
C PHE A 16 -14.82 17.66 3.36
N LYS A 17 -14.35 18.86 3.55
CA LYS A 17 -14.90 20.04 2.90
C LYS A 17 -14.12 20.34 1.62
N SER A 18 -14.83 20.49 0.49
CA SER A 18 -14.21 21.03 -0.74
C SER A 18 -13.97 22.53 -0.57
N ASP A 19 -12.77 22.99 -0.84
CA ASP A 19 -12.39 24.39 -0.82
C ASP A 19 -12.24 24.95 -2.23
N VAL A 20 -12.28 26.30 -2.34
CA VAL A 20 -12.09 27.00 -3.62
C VAL A 20 -10.70 26.72 -4.20
N ASP A 21 -9.68 26.51 -3.34
CA ASP A 21 -8.31 26.18 -3.70
C ASP A 21 -8.06 24.67 -3.75
N TRP A 22 -8.99 23.90 -4.32
CA TRP A 22 -8.94 22.44 -4.36
C TRP A 22 -7.63 21.87 -4.92
N TRP A 23 -6.92 22.59 -5.79
CA TRP A 23 -5.62 22.16 -6.36
C TRP A 23 -4.45 22.20 -5.37
N HIS A 24 -4.58 22.92 -4.24
CA HIS A 24 -3.63 22.89 -3.14
C HIS A 24 -3.99 21.87 -2.07
N ASN A 25 -5.18 21.28 -2.15
CA ASN A 25 -5.69 20.31 -1.21
C ASN A 25 -5.55 18.89 -1.74
N THR A 26 -5.52 17.91 -0.83
CA THR A 26 -5.56 16.50 -1.20
C THR A 26 -6.86 16.17 -1.91
N VAL A 27 -6.78 15.77 -3.17
CA VAL A 27 -7.95 15.38 -3.96
C VAL A 27 -8.27 13.92 -3.68
N LEU A 28 -9.36 13.67 -2.96
CA LEU A 28 -9.89 12.33 -2.68
C LEU A 28 -10.87 11.89 -3.79
N THR A 29 -10.50 12.07 -5.04
CA THR A 29 -11.33 11.61 -6.16
C THR A 29 -10.98 10.19 -6.53
N ASN A 30 -11.99 9.38 -6.88
CA ASN A 30 -11.81 8.10 -7.53
C ASN A 30 -11.15 8.35 -8.91
N LEU A 31 -9.83 8.25 -8.93
CA LEU A 31 -9.10 8.17 -10.18
C LEU A 31 -9.32 6.75 -10.69
N ASP A 32 -9.99 6.58 -11.82
CA ASP A 32 -10.26 5.26 -12.44
C ASP A 32 -9.00 4.42 -12.70
N ASN A 33 -7.81 5.05 -12.61
CA ASN A 33 -6.49 4.45 -12.65
C ASN A 33 -5.63 4.76 -11.41
N GLY A 34 -6.24 5.17 -10.29
CA GLY A 34 -5.54 5.75 -9.14
C GLY A 34 -4.79 4.78 -8.22
N TRP A 35 -4.84 3.47 -8.47
CA TRP A 35 -4.19 2.47 -7.60
C TRP A 35 -2.69 2.69 -7.45
N GLY A 36 -2.01 3.03 -8.55
CA GLY A 36 -0.58 3.35 -8.52
C GLY A 36 -0.27 4.55 -7.63
N LEU A 37 -1.06 5.62 -7.69
CA LEU A 37 -0.88 6.81 -6.85
C LEU A 37 -1.13 6.51 -5.37
N TYR A 38 -2.15 5.70 -5.05
CA TYR A 38 -2.37 5.25 -3.67
C TYR A 38 -1.21 4.41 -3.15
N ALA A 39 -0.73 3.46 -3.96
CA ALA A 39 0.42 2.64 -3.59
C ALA A 39 1.67 3.52 -3.34
N GLU A 40 1.99 4.45 -4.25
CA GLU A 40 3.12 5.36 -4.07
C GLU A 40 2.95 6.27 -2.84
N GLY A 41 1.73 6.71 -2.53
CA GLY A 41 1.44 7.46 -1.31
C GLY A 41 1.78 6.68 -0.04
N TYR A 42 1.37 5.40 0.05
CA TYR A 42 1.70 4.52 1.16
C TYR A 42 3.21 4.30 1.28
N LYS A 43 3.89 4.02 0.14
CA LYS A 43 5.34 3.85 0.12
C LYS A 43 6.07 5.10 0.58
N SER A 44 5.74 6.26 0.01
CA SER A 44 6.39 7.53 0.34
C SER A 44 6.23 7.89 1.81
N ALA A 45 5.06 7.66 2.39
CA ALA A 45 4.83 7.88 3.81
C ALA A 45 5.66 6.92 4.69
N ALA A 46 5.77 5.64 4.29
CA ALA A 46 6.60 4.66 4.99
C ALA A 46 8.08 5.04 4.94
N ASP A 47 8.59 5.40 3.74
CA ASP A 47 9.98 5.82 3.54
C ASP A 47 10.31 7.05 4.40
N PHE A 48 9.42 8.04 4.44
CA PHE A 48 9.58 9.24 5.28
C PHE A 48 9.68 8.89 6.76
N LEU A 49 8.82 7.99 7.25
CA LEU A 49 8.87 7.53 8.64
C LEU A 49 10.16 6.76 8.95
N VAL A 50 10.64 5.93 8.02
CA VAL A 50 11.92 5.20 8.17
C VAL A 50 13.08 6.17 8.30
N GLU A 51 13.17 7.17 7.43
CA GLU A 51 14.24 8.18 7.51
C GLU A 51 14.15 8.98 8.81
N HIS A 52 12.94 9.37 9.23
CA HIS A 52 12.74 10.04 10.51
C HIS A 52 13.23 9.21 11.70
N VAL A 53 13.00 7.89 11.71
CA VAL A 53 13.47 7.00 12.79
C VAL A 53 14.98 6.81 12.76
N LYS A 54 15.59 6.77 11.58
CA LYS A 54 17.07 6.69 11.45
C LYS A 54 17.76 7.91 12.05
N ASP A 55 17.21 9.09 11.83
CA ASP A 55 17.79 10.36 12.29
C ASP A 55 17.55 10.61 13.78
N ALA A 56 16.42 10.14 14.33
CA ALA A 56 16.07 10.29 15.74
C ALA A 56 16.71 9.19 16.60
N ARG A 57 17.78 9.49 17.33
CA ARG A 57 18.43 8.54 18.28
C ARG A 57 18.29 9.03 19.72
N PRO A 58 17.60 8.26 20.61
CA PRO A 58 16.83 7.04 20.37
C PRO A 58 15.50 7.32 19.64
N GLY A 59 15.26 6.60 18.54
CA GLY A 59 14.05 6.76 17.72
C GLY A 59 12.78 6.27 18.44
N PRO A 60 11.62 6.80 18.08
CA PRO A 60 10.33 6.39 18.64
C PRO A 60 9.98 4.98 18.17
N ARG A 61 10.18 4.00 19.07
CA ARG A 61 10.01 2.56 18.79
C ARG A 61 8.58 2.19 18.35
N PHE A 62 7.58 2.98 18.73
CA PHE A 62 6.18 2.77 18.34
C PHE A 62 5.90 3.05 16.87
N LEU A 63 6.77 3.77 16.16
CA LEU A 63 6.61 4.02 14.72
C LEU A 63 6.81 2.77 13.85
N VAL A 64 7.34 1.68 14.40
CA VAL A 64 7.44 0.41 13.67
C VAL A 64 6.06 -0.08 13.20
N PHE A 65 5.02 0.09 14.00
CA PHE A 65 3.67 -0.35 13.64
C PHE A 65 3.11 0.38 12.40
N PRO A 66 3.05 1.71 12.35
CA PRO A 66 2.60 2.41 11.16
C PRO A 66 3.54 2.20 9.96
N ILE A 67 4.85 2.08 10.14
CA ILE A 67 5.79 1.79 9.06
C ILE A 67 5.44 0.45 8.39
N VAL A 68 5.32 -0.61 9.19
CA VAL A 68 5.00 -1.95 8.67
C VAL A 68 3.62 -1.97 8.02
N PHE A 69 2.62 -1.30 8.62
CA PHE A 69 1.29 -1.17 8.04
C PHE A 69 1.32 -0.50 6.66
N LEU A 70 2.03 0.62 6.52
CA LEU A 70 2.11 1.37 5.27
C LEU A 70 2.81 0.56 4.17
N TYR A 71 3.93 -0.10 4.46
CA TYR A 71 4.58 -0.99 3.48
C TYR A 71 3.70 -2.17 3.11
N ARG A 72 2.98 -2.75 4.07
CA ARG A 72 2.04 -3.83 3.78
C ARG A 72 0.92 -3.39 2.83
N GLN A 73 0.34 -2.20 3.05
CA GLN A 73 -0.68 -1.63 2.15
C GLN A 73 -0.10 -1.38 0.75
N TYR A 74 1.11 -0.85 0.68
CA TYR A 74 1.83 -0.69 -0.60
C TYR A 74 1.94 -2.01 -1.35
N ILE A 75 2.44 -3.07 -0.69
CA ILE A 75 2.62 -4.39 -1.30
C ILE A 75 1.28 -4.94 -1.79
N GLU A 76 0.23 -4.90 -0.95
CA GLU A 76 -1.09 -5.38 -1.32
C GLU A 76 -1.65 -4.68 -2.57
N LEU A 77 -1.56 -3.36 -2.61
CA LEU A 77 -2.05 -2.58 -3.76
C LEU A 77 -1.27 -2.89 -5.03
N ARG A 78 0.06 -3.04 -4.94
CA ARG A 78 0.90 -3.41 -6.09
C ARG A 78 0.59 -4.80 -6.62
N LEU A 79 0.41 -5.80 -5.74
CA LEU A 79 0.00 -7.13 -6.15
C LEU A 79 -1.35 -7.12 -6.87
N LYS A 80 -2.34 -6.39 -6.33
CA LYS A 80 -3.65 -6.24 -6.95
C LYS A 80 -3.60 -5.53 -8.30
N GLU A 81 -2.74 -4.53 -8.44
CA GLU A 81 -2.52 -3.84 -9.71
C GLU A 81 -1.94 -4.79 -10.77
N ILE A 82 -0.88 -5.54 -10.41
CA ILE A 82 -0.27 -6.53 -11.31
C ILE A 82 -1.28 -7.61 -11.72
N ILE A 83 -2.09 -8.10 -10.78
CA ILE A 83 -3.13 -9.09 -11.08
C ILE A 83 -4.16 -8.53 -12.05
N ARG A 84 -4.66 -7.32 -11.80
CA ARG A 84 -5.63 -6.66 -12.68
C ARG A 84 -5.08 -6.50 -14.10
N ASP A 85 -3.89 -5.93 -14.21
CA ASP A 85 -3.31 -5.59 -15.52
C ASP A 85 -2.82 -6.85 -16.24
N GLY A 86 -2.30 -7.82 -15.51
CA GLY A 86 -1.94 -9.12 -16.05
C GLY A 86 -3.13 -9.93 -16.55
N ASN A 87 -4.24 -9.93 -15.82
CA ASN A 87 -5.47 -10.58 -16.26
C ASN A 87 -6.02 -9.91 -17.55
N ARG A 88 -5.94 -8.59 -17.65
CA ARG A 88 -6.32 -7.87 -18.88
C ARG A 88 -5.40 -8.25 -20.05
N LEU A 89 -4.09 -8.34 -19.82
CA LEU A 89 -3.12 -8.72 -20.85
C LEU A 89 -3.33 -10.16 -21.35
N LEU A 90 -3.79 -11.04 -20.47
CA LEU A 90 -4.00 -12.46 -20.75
C LEU A 90 -5.44 -12.77 -21.21
N ASP A 91 -6.29 -11.77 -21.41
CA ASP A 91 -7.72 -11.93 -21.67
C ASP A 91 -8.39 -12.91 -20.70
N SER A 92 -7.95 -12.89 -19.43
CA SER A 92 -8.46 -13.78 -18.38
C SER A 92 -9.81 -13.31 -17.88
N PRO A 93 -10.79 -14.21 -17.70
CA PRO A 93 -12.09 -13.88 -17.09
C PRO A 93 -12.00 -13.69 -15.57
N GLU A 94 -10.83 -13.91 -14.95
CA GLU A 94 -10.66 -13.76 -13.51
C GLU A 94 -10.86 -12.30 -13.10
N GLY A 95 -11.75 -12.12 -12.12
CA GLY A 95 -12.07 -10.81 -11.58
C GLY A 95 -10.96 -10.23 -10.68
N PHE A 96 -11.20 -9.02 -10.23
CA PHE A 96 -10.33 -8.35 -9.27
C PHE A 96 -10.40 -9.02 -7.89
N PRO A 97 -9.25 -9.31 -7.23
CA PRO A 97 -9.28 -9.96 -5.92
C PRO A 97 -9.77 -9.02 -4.81
N HIS A 98 -10.79 -9.46 -4.07
CA HIS A 98 -11.39 -8.70 -2.98
C HIS A 98 -10.82 -9.02 -1.59
N HIS A 99 -9.97 -10.05 -1.48
CA HIS A 99 -9.32 -10.41 -0.22
C HIS A 99 -8.03 -9.60 0.04
N HIS A 100 -7.48 -9.74 1.25
CA HIS A 100 -6.31 -9.01 1.73
C HIS A 100 -5.13 -9.94 2.11
N ALA A 101 -5.26 -11.24 1.86
CA ALA A 101 -4.22 -12.23 2.16
C ALA A 101 -3.07 -12.10 1.15
N LEU A 102 -1.90 -11.64 1.62
CA LEU A 102 -0.74 -11.35 0.75
C LEU A 102 -0.22 -12.61 0.06
N ASP A 103 -0.22 -13.75 0.73
CA ASP A 103 0.24 -15.02 0.17
C ASP A 103 -0.65 -15.53 -0.97
N GLU A 104 -1.96 -15.31 -0.87
CA GLU A 104 -2.90 -15.64 -1.94
C GLU A 104 -2.78 -14.69 -3.12
N LEU A 105 -2.65 -13.38 -2.86
CA LEU A 105 -2.39 -12.38 -3.88
C LEU A 105 -1.08 -12.67 -4.61
N TRP A 106 -0.03 -13.02 -3.86
CA TRP A 106 1.26 -13.36 -4.46
C TRP A 106 1.17 -14.60 -5.35
N ARG A 107 0.54 -15.69 -4.89
CA ARG A 107 0.37 -16.90 -5.70
C ARG A 107 -0.34 -16.61 -7.03
N GLN A 108 -1.35 -15.75 -7.01
CA GLN A 108 -2.04 -15.34 -8.23
C GLN A 108 -1.14 -14.46 -9.12
N CYS A 109 -0.47 -13.47 -8.53
CA CYS A 109 0.47 -12.59 -9.21
C CYS A 109 1.61 -13.38 -9.87
N ARG A 110 2.24 -14.31 -9.14
CA ARG A 110 3.35 -15.15 -9.64
C ARG A 110 2.93 -15.97 -10.86
N ARG A 111 1.77 -16.63 -10.83
CA ARG A 111 1.24 -17.38 -12.00
C ARG A 111 1.06 -16.49 -13.23
N ILE A 112 0.62 -15.26 -13.05
CA ILE A 112 0.47 -14.29 -14.14
C ILE A 112 1.85 -13.89 -14.69
N LEU A 113 2.80 -13.55 -13.81
CA LEU A 113 4.16 -13.17 -14.21
C LEU A 113 4.87 -14.27 -14.97
N GLU A 114 4.79 -15.53 -14.52
CA GLU A 114 5.37 -16.69 -15.18
C GLU A 114 4.74 -16.97 -16.57
N ARG A 115 3.46 -16.63 -16.75
CA ARG A 115 2.80 -16.74 -18.06
C ARG A 115 3.16 -15.61 -19.02
N VAL A 116 3.28 -14.39 -18.49
CA VAL A 116 3.59 -13.20 -19.30
C VAL A 116 5.08 -13.16 -19.64
N TRP A 117 5.91 -13.64 -18.74
CA TRP A 117 7.36 -13.63 -18.89
C TRP A 117 7.99 -14.95 -18.46
N PRO A 118 7.86 -16.03 -19.26
CA PRO A 118 8.36 -17.37 -18.92
C PRO A 118 9.88 -17.44 -18.68
N GLU A 119 10.64 -16.60 -19.37
CA GLU A 119 12.11 -16.50 -19.25
C GLU A 119 12.53 -15.54 -18.12
N GLY A 120 11.60 -15.08 -17.32
CA GLY A 120 11.86 -14.16 -16.21
C GLY A 120 12.75 -14.79 -15.14
N PRO A 121 13.44 -13.96 -14.34
CA PRO A 121 14.37 -14.45 -13.31
C PRO A 121 13.60 -15.07 -12.13
N ALA A 122 13.49 -16.40 -12.12
CA ALA A 122 12.82 -17.16 -11.07
C ALA A 122 13.36 -16.84 -9.67
N GLU A 123 14.66 -16.60 -9.54
CA GLU A 123 15.31 -16.23 -8.28
C GLU A 123 14.73 -14.96 -7.65
N HIS A 124 14.35 -13.98 -8.47
CA HIS A 124 13.72 -12.75 -7.97
C HIS A 124 12.30 -13.02 -7.49
N LEU A 125 11.56 -13.89 -8.18
CA LEU A 125 10.22 -14.27 -7.74
C LEU A 125 10.28 -15.04 -6.42
N ASP A 126 11.25 -15.94 -6.27
CA ASP A 126 11.46 -16.69 -5.02
C ASP A 126 11.83 -15.76 -3.86
N ALA A 127 12.68 -14.76 -4.10
CA ALA A 127 13.04 -13.77 -3.09
C ALA A 127 11.83 -12.95 -2.63
N VAL A 128 10.97 -12.53 -3.55
CA VAL A 128 9.72 -11.83 -3.22
C VAL A 128 8.77 -12.75 -2.45
N GLU A 129 8.63 -14.01 -2.86
CA GLU A 129 7.81 -14.99 -2.16
C GLU A 129 8.23 -15.17 -0.71
N GLU A 130 9.53 -15.23 -0.44
CA GLU A 130 10.06 -15.32 0.92
C GLU A 130 9.70 -14.09 1.75
N CYS A 131 9.81 -12.87 1.18
CA CYS A 131 9.39 -11.65 1.86
C CYS A 131 7.89 -11.64 2.18
N ILE A 132 7.06 -12.04 1.21
CA ILE A 132 5.59 -12.13 1.38
C ILE A 132 5.25 -13.14 2.48
N ARG A 133 5.92 -14.29 2.48
CA ARG A 133 5.73 -15.33 3.50
C ARG A 133 6.03 -14.81 4.90
N GLN A 134 7.10 -14.04 5.06
CA GLN A 134 7.45 -13.43 6.36
C GLN A 134 6.38 -12.44 6.81
N PHE A 135 5.85 -11.60 5.92
CA PHE A 135 4.72 -10.73 6.24
C PHE A 135 3.48 -11.51 6.66
N SER A 136 3.13 -12.57 5.94
CA SER A 136 1.96 -13.41 6.23
C SER A 136 2.07 -14.17 7.55
N GLN A 137 3.29 -14.48 8.00
CA GLN A 137 3.50 -15.09 9.32
C GLN A 137 3.21 -14.12 10.47
N VAL A 138 3.51 -12.85 10.29
CA VAL A 138 3.33 -11.81 11.33
C VAL A 138 1.91 -11.24 11.30
N ASP A 139 1.31 -11.10 10.13
CA ASP A 139 -0.04 -10.55 9.95
C ASP A 139 -0.86 -11.34 8.92
N PRO A 140 -1.27 -12.57 9.25
CA PRO A 140 -2.00 -13.44 8.31
C PRO A 140 -3.37 -12.89 7.90
N THR A 141 -4.00 -12.11 8.76
CA THR A 141 -5.36 -11.59 8.58
C THR A 141 -5.41 -10.11 8.22
N SER A 142 -4.27 -9.44 8.06
CA SER A 142 -4.20 -7.98 7.82
C SER A 142 -4.75 -7.12 8.97
N THR A 143 -4.64 -7.60 10.19
CA THR A 143 -5.21 -6.92 11.37
C THR A 143 -4.20 -6.59 12.45
N ALA A 144 -3.00 -7.21 12.43
CA ALA A 144 -2.03 -7.11 13.51
C ALA A 144 -1.42 -5.70 13.66
N PHE A 145 -1.40 -4.90 12.58
CA PHE A 145 -0.79 -3.56 12.56
C PHE A 145 -1.81 -2.43 12.37
N ARG A 146 -3.09 -2.72 12.54
CA ARG A 146 -4.16 -1.71 12.43
C ARG A 146 -4.40 -1.01 13.76
#